data_60bd820393e76e171988acaa6081dbe7
#
_entry.id   60bd820393e76e171988acaa6081dbe7
#
_cell.length_a   1.000
_cell.length_b   1.000
_cell.length_c   1.000
_cell.angle_alpha   90.00
_cell.angle_beta   90.00
_cell.angle_gamma   90.00
#
_symmetry.space_group_name_H-M   'P 1'
#
loop_
_entity.id
_entity.type
_entity.pdbx_description
1 polymer ?
#
loop_
_entity_poly.entity_id
_entity_poly.type
_entity_poly.pdbx_seq_one_letter_code
_entity_poly.pdbx_strand_id
1 'polypeptide(L)'
;MATKANKIVLGKRPTGFKKEVKCTMLDGSTGCMEVTFKYRSRTELAELTDKFQATLKDEANVEIERFKASVEKAKAAGETIPEFTMTQAEIVTRQTKVAVEYILAIVDSWNLDAEFDKHGVAELVDTLPAMADAIKDDYRTAINEGRLGN
;
A
#
# COMPACT_ATOMS: atom_id res chain seq x y z
N MET A 1 -13.33 39.10 -6.77
CA MET A 1 -13.29 38.79 -8.23
C MET A 1 -13.85 37.39 -8.45
N ALA A 2 -14.79 37.28 -9.36
CA ALA A 2 -15.28 35.96 -9.73
C ALA A 2 -14.17 35.16 -10.44
N THR A 3 -13.84 33.96 -9.94
CA THR A 3 -12.89 33.08 -10.58
C THR A 3 -13.54 32.55 -11.87
N LYS A 4 -12.90 32.81 -13.00
CA LYS A 4 -13.40 32.32 -14.29
C LYS A 4 -13.32 30.79 -14.32
N ALA A 5 -14.44 30.14 -14.51
CA ALA A 5 -14.47 28.67 -14.62
C ALA A 5 -13.70 28.23 -15.87
N ASN A 6 -12.84 27.23 -15.70
CA ASN A 6 -12.11 26.64 -16.82
C ASN A 6 -13.04 25.71 -17.63
N LYS A 7 -12.87 25.74 -18.95
CA LYS A 7 -13.58 24.80 -19.81
C LYS A 7 -13.08 23.38 -19.54
N ILE A 8 -14.02 22.46 -19.32
CA ILE A 8 -13.71 21.04 -19.17
C ILE A 8 -13.31 20.45 -20.52
N VAL A 9 -12.16 19.78 -20.55
CA VAL A 9 -11.68 19.03 -21.72
C VAL A 9 -11.43 17.60 -21.30
N LEU A 10 -12.19 16.67 -21.86
CA LEU A 10 -11.98 15.25 -21.63
C LEU A 10 -10.77 14.74 -22.43
N GLY A 11 -10.15 13.66 -21.94
CA GLY A 11 -9.01 13.04 -22.60
C GLY A 11 -7.64 13.64 -22.23
N LYS A 12 -7.60 14.77 -21.52
CA LYS A 12 -6.36 15.27 -20.93
C LYS A 12 -6.11 14.55 -19.61
N ARG A 13 -5.04 13.77 -19.62
CA ARG A 13 -4.68 12.93 -18.49
C ARG A 13 -3.40 13.45 -17.83
N PRO A 14 -3.38 13.75 -16.54
CA PRO A 14 -2.14 14.09 -15.86
C PRO A 14 -1.22 12.88 -15.78
N THR A 15 0.08 13.11 -15.75
CA THR A 15 1.08 12.05 -15.54
C THR A 15 1.21 11.71 -14.05
N GLY A 16 0.99 12.69 -13.19
CA GLY A 16 1.04 12.54 -11.75
C GLY A 16 0.52 13.80 -11.07
N PHE A 17 0.51 13.78 -9.75
CA PHE A 17 0.09 14.92 -8.94
C PHE A 17 0.81 14.93 -7.60
N LYS A 18 0.99 16.12 -7.05
CA LYS A 18 1.59 16.32 -5.73
C LYS A 18 0.52 16.56 -4.68
N LYS A 19 0.73 16.00 -3.51
CA LYS A 19 -0.15 16.21 -2.37
C LYS A 19 0.65 16.25 -1.08
N GLU A 20 0.29 17.17 -0.19
CA GLU A 20 0.79 17.16 1.17
C GLU A 20 -0.01 16.15 1.99
N VAL A 21 0.69 15.16 2.52
CA VAL A 21 0.12 14.09 3.34
C VAL A 21 0.47 14.35 4.80
N LYS A 22 -0.51 14.27 5.67
CA LYS A 22 -0.36 14.56 7.10
C LYS A 22 -0.73 13.35 7.95
N CYS A 23 -0.02 13.17 9.03
CA CYS A 23 -0.38 12.19 10.06
C CYS A 23 0.01 12.68 11.46
N THR A 24 -0.51 12.03 12.49
CA THR A 24 -0.06 12.23 13.85
C THR A 24 1.23 11.47 14.07
N MET A 25 2.26 12.18 14.51
CA MET A 25 3.58 11.61 14.83
C MET A 25 3.57 10.89 16.17
N LEU A 26 4.66 10.16 16.46
CA LEU A 26 4.82 9.41 17.70
C LEU A 26 4.76 10.29 18.96
N ASP A 27 5.19 11.54 18.85
CA ASP A 27 5.14 12.52 19.95
C ASP A 27 3.80 13.28 20.05
N GLY A 28 2.82 12.92 19.23
CA GLY A 28 1.51 13.56 19.18
C GLY A 28 1.44 14.81 18.31
N SER A 29 2.55 15.30 17.77
CA SER A 29 2.58 16.41 16.83
C SER A 29 2.06 15.98 15.45
N THR A 30 1.71 16.96 14.60
CA THR A 30 1.35 16.69 13.20
C THR A 30 2.59 16.69 12.33
N GLY A 31 2.88 15.56 11.71
CA GLY A 31 3.91 15.45 10.67
C GLY A 31 3.29 15.60 9.29
N CYS A 32 4.05 16.16 8.36
CA CYS A 32 3.63 16.26 6.97
C CYS A 32 4.79 15.95 6.02
N MET A 33 4.43 15.45 4.85
CA MET A 33 5.37 15.23 3.76
C MET A 33 4.70 15.51 2.43
N GLU A 34 5.48 15.92 1.45
CA GLU A 34 5.00 16.08 0.09
C GLU A 34 5.25 14.78 -0.69
N VAL A 35 4.20 14.26 -1.29
CA VAL A 35 4.23 13.04 -2.08
C VAL A 35 3.83 13.34 -3.49
N THR A 36 4.62 12.89 -4.46
CA THR A 36 4.26 12.90 -5.87
C THR A 36 3.68 11.55 -6.22
N PHE A 37 2.40 11.53 -6.53
CA PHE A 37 1.66 10.32 -6.87
C PHE A 37 1.63 10.09 -8.39
N LYS A 38 1.58 8.83 -8.78
CA LYS A 38 1.28 8.43 -10.16
C LYS A 38 -0.21 8.54 -10.39
N TYR A 39 -0.63 9.18 -11.49
CA TYR A 39 -2.05 9.27 -11.80
C TYR A 39 -2.61 7.93 -12.27
N ARG A 40 -3.80 7.62 -11.83
CA ARG A 40 -4.65 6.53 -12.33
C ARG A 40 -6.09 7.00 -12.42
N SER A 41 -6.84 6.47 -13.38
CA SER A 41 -8.28 6.62 -13.35
C SER A 41 -8.89 5.74 -12.25
N ARG A 42 -10.16 5.94 -11.95
CA ARG A 42 -10.88 5.10 -10.97
C ARG A 42 -10.83 3.62 -11.36
N THR A 43 -11.01 3.32 -12.64
CA THR A 43 -10.96 1.95 -13.14
C THR A 43 -9.57 1.35 -12.97
N GLU A 44 -8.52 2.10 -13.32
CA GLU A 44 -7.13 1.64 -13.15
C GLU A 44 -6.76 1.42 -11.68
N LEU A 45 -7.27 2.24 -10.77
CA LEU A 45 -7.09 2.01 -9.34
C LEU A 45 -7.80 0.74 -8.87
N ALA A 46 -9.01 0.49 -9.35
CA ALA A 46 -9.74 -0.74 -9.05
C ALA A 46 -8.99 -1.98 -9.56
N GLU A 47 -8.47 -1.93 -10.78
CA GLU A 47 -7.64 -3.00 -11.34
C GLU A 47 -6.38 -3.26 -10.55
N LEU A 48 -5.70 -2.19 -10.09
CA LEU A 48 -4.53 -2.30 -9.22
C LEU A 48 -4.89 -2.98 -7.89
N THR A 49 -6.00 -2.58 -7.29
CA THR A 49 -6.51 -3.16 -6.04
C THR A 49 -6.81 -4.65 -6.21
N ASP A 50 -7.49 -5.01 -7.29
CA ASP A 50 -7.80 -6.39 -7.62
C ASP A 50 -6.55 -7.24 -7.80
N LYS A 51 -5.53 -6.69 -8.46
CA LYS A 51 -4.24 -7.34 -8.66
C LYS A 51 -3.55 -7.64 -7.32
N PHE A 52 -3.54 -6.67 -6.40
CA PHE A 52 -2.96 -6.87 -5.07
C PHE A 52 -3.73 -7.90 -4.26
N GLN A 53 -5.05 -7.89 -4.32
CA GLN A 53 -5.89 -8.87 -3.65
C GLN A 53 -5.67 -10.28 -4.20
N ALA A 54 -5.55 -10.44 -5.52
CA ALA A 54 -5.25 -11.71 -6.16
C ALA A 54 -3.88 -12.26 -5.71
N THR A 55 -2.86 -11.41 -5.65
CA THR A 55 -1.53 -11.80 -5.15
C THR A 55 -1.59 -12.28 -3.70
N LEU A 56 -2.30 -11.57 -2.83
CA LEU A 56 -2.47 -11.97 -1.44
C LEU A 56 -3.18 -13.32 -1.31
N LYS A 57 -4.21 -13.54 -2.12
CA LYS A 57 -4.94 -14.80 -2.15
C LYS A 57 -4.07 -15.96 -2.61
N ASP A 58 -3.26 -15.74 -3.65
CA ASP A 58 -2.33 -16.75 -4.17
C ASP A 58 -1.26 -17.11 -3.13
N GLU A 59 -0.69 -16.12 -2.44
CA GLU A 59 0.28 -16.35 -1.36
C GLU A 59 -0.36 -17.15 -0.20
N ALA A 60 -1.59 -16.81 0.17
CA ALA A 60 -2.32 -17.53 1.21
C ALA A 60 -2.58 -18.99 0.81
N ASN A 61 -2.94 -19.22 -0.44
CA ASN A 61 -3.15 -20.58 -0.97
C ASN A 61 -1.87 -21.41 -0.96
N VAL A 62 -0.73 -20.82 -1.31
CA VAL A 62 0.58 -21.49 -1.24
C VAL A 62 0.89 -21.95 0.19
N GLU A 63 0.63 -21.09 1.18
CA GLU A 63 0.84 -21.44 2.59
C GLU A 63 -0.10 -22.57 3.05
N ILE A 64 -1.36 -22.52 2.65
CA ILE A 64 -2.33 -23.57 2.97
C ILE A 64 -1.87 -24.93 2.38
N GLU A 65 -1.42 -24.94 1.12
CA GLU A 65 -0.94 -26.17 0.48
C GLU A 65 0.33 -26.71 1.15
N ARG A 66 1.26 -25.84 1.55
CA ARG A 66 2.44 -26.24 2.31
C ARG A 66 2.06 -26.87 3.65
N PHE A 67 1.12 -26.28 4.35
CA PHE A 67 0.62 -26.82 5.62
C PHE A 67 -0.05 -28.19 5.42
N LYS A 68 -0.92 -28.33 4.43
CA LYS A 68 -1.54 -29.61 4.08
C LYS A 68 -0.48 -30.69 3.81
N ALA A 69 0.57 -30.36 3.05
CA ALA A 69 1.66 -31.29 2.78
C ALA A 69 2.40 -31.72 4.05
N SER A 70 2.63 -30.79 4.98
CA SER A 70 3.27 -31.09 6.27
C SER A 70 2.39 -31.98 7.16
N VAL A 71 1.08 -31.80 7.13
CA VAL A 71 0.12 -32.66 7.84
C VAL A 71 0.14 -34.09 7.28
N GLU A 72 0.10 -34.25 5.96
CA GLU A 72 0.15 -35.58 5.32
C GLU A 72 1.47 -36.29 5.61
N LYS A 73 2.59 -35.58 5.59
CA LYS A 73 3.90 -36.12 5.94
C LYS A 73 3.95 -36.59 7.39
N ALA A 74 3.42 -35.81 8.33
CA ALA A 74 3.35 -36.16 9.75
C ALA A 74 2.47 -37.42 9.97
N LYS A 75 1.33 -37.50 9.31
CA LYS A 75 0.45 -38.67 9.36
C LYS A 75 1.16 -39.95 8.85
N ALA A 76 1.85 -39.85 7.72
CA ALA A 76 2.57 -40.98 7.13
C ALA A 76 3.73 -41.44 8.01
N ALA A 77 4.39 -40.54 8.76
CA ALA A 77 5.48 -40.86 9.66
C ALA A 77 5.01 -41.27 11.08
N GLY A 78 3.71 -41.20 11.38
CA GLY A 78 3.16 -41.44 12.71
C GLY A 78 3.55 -40.42 13.74
N GLU A 79 3.92 -39.19 13.29
CA GLU A 79 4.30 -38.06 14.13
C GLU A 79 3.08 -37.23 14.54
N THR A 80 3.26 -36.35 15.55
CA THR A 80 2.24 -35.39 15.96
C THR A 80 1.90 -34.46 14.80
N ILE A 81 0.58 -34.30 14.53
CA ILE A 81 0.10 -33.39 13.48
C ILE A 81 0.42 -31.94 13.88
N PRO A 82 1.13 -31.19 13.03
CA PRO A 82 1.43 -29.79 13.31
C PRO A 82 0.18 -28.93 13.29
N GLU A 83 0.17 -27.89 14.14
CA GLU A 83 -0.86 -26.86 14.11
C GLU A 83 -0.46 -25.74 13.14
N PHE A 84 -1.44 -25.18 12.45
CA PHE A 84 -1.21 -23.99 11.64
C PHE A 84 -1.06 -22.77 12.53
N THR A 85 0.17 -22.30 12.68
CA THR A 85 0.47 -21.13 13.50
C THR A 85 1.27 -20.12 12.70
N MET A 86 0.89 -18.85 12.84
CA MET A 86 1.68 -17.71 12.37
C MET A 86 2.04 -16.84 13.57
N THR A 87 3.32 -16.50 13.69
CA THR A 87 3.76 -15.56 14.72
C THR A 87 3.32 -14.14 14.37
N GLN A 88 3.23 -13.27 15.35
CA GLN A 88 2.94 -11.84 15.11
C GLN A 88 3.99 -11.20 14.18
N ALA A 89 5.26 -11.56 14.37
CA ALA A 89 6.34 -11.09 13.50
C ALA A 89 6.13 -11.49 12.03
N GLU A 90 5.70 -12.71 11.75
CA GLU A 90 5.39 -13.17 10.40
C GLU A 90 4.22 -12.42 9.79
N ILE A 91 3.16 -12.17 10.56
CA ILE A 91 1.98 -11.40 10.12
C ILE A 91 2.40 -9.97 9.75
N VAL A 92 3.15 -9.30 10.63
CA VAL A 92 3.61 -7.93 10.40
C VAL A 92 4.54 -7.86 9.19
N THR A 93 5.44 -8.84 9.03
CA THR A 93 6.34 -8.90 7.86
C THR A 93 5.56 -8.98 6.55
N ARG A 94 4.51 -9.80 6.49
CA ARG A 94 3.65 -9.91 5.30
C ARG A 94 2.86 -8.64 5.03
N GLN A 95 2.29 -8.04 6.06
CA GLN A 95 1.57 -6.77 5.93
C GLN A 95 2.48 -5.65 5.45
N THR A 96 3.70 -5.59 5.99
CA THR A 96 4.71 -4.62 5.57
C THR A 96 5.09 -4.79 4.11
N LYS A 97 5.34 -6.02 3.67
CA LYS A 97 5.66 -6.31 2.27
C LYS A 97 4.57 -5.81 1.32
N VAL A 98 3.32 -6.10 1.62
CA VAL A 98 2.18 -5.67 0.79
C VAL A 98 2.06 -4.15 0.78
N ALA A 99 2.17 -3.50 1.93
CA ALA A 99 2.12 -2.05 2.04
C ALA A 99 3.25 -1.39 1.24
N VAL A 100 4.47 -1.92 1.31
CA VAL A 100 5.63 -1.43 0.55
C VAL A 100 5.36 -1.53 -0.96
N GLU A 101 4.93 -2.68 -1.43
CA GLU A 101 4.63 -2.89 -2.85
C GLU A 101 3.51 -1.96 -3.34
N TYR A 102 2.47 -1.77 -2.54
CA TYR A 102 1.38 -0.86 -2.86
C TYR A 102 1.86 0.60 -2.96
N ILE A 103 2.63 1.07 -1.98
CA ILE A 103 3.16 2.44 -1.99
C ILE A 103 4.10 2.65 -3.18
N LEU A 104 4.97 1.69 -3.50
CA LEU A 104 5.83 1.76 -4.68
C LEU A 104 5.03 1.82 -5.99
N ALA A 105 3.84 1.23 -6.03
CA ALA A 105 2.98 1.27 -7.20
C ALA A 105 2.26 2.61 -7.38
N ILE A 106 1.94 3.33 -6.30
CA ILE A 106 1.14 4.56 -6.36
C ILE A 106 1.97 5.85 -6.26
N VAL A 107 3.16 5.80 -5.66
CA VAL A 107 4.03 6.96 -5.44
C VAL A 107 5.15 6.96 -6.47
N ASP A 108 5.46 8.14 -7.00
CA ASP A 108 6.59 8.37 -7.88
C ASP A 108 7.82 8.86 -7.12
N SER A 109 7.62 9.81 -6.19
CA SER A 109 8.67 10.37 -5.36
C SER A 109 8.10 11.02 -4.09
N TRP A 110 8.98 11.34 -3.16
CA TRP A 110 8.64 12.09 -1.94
C TRP A 110 9.75 13.09 -1.58
N ASN A 111 9.48 13.95 -0.59
CA ASN A 111 10.44 14.95 -0.14
C ASN A 111 11.16 14.58 1.17
N LEU A 112 11.16 13.33 1.56
CA LEU A 112 11.91 12.87 2.72
C LEU A 112 13.41 12.76 2.42
N ASP A 113 14.25 12.84 3.47
CA ASP A 113 15.69 12.66 3.35
C ASP A 113 16.08 11.25 2.90
N ALA A 114 15.28 10.24 3.29
CA ALA A 114 15.45 8.87 2.82
C ALA A 114 15.09 8.77 1.33
N GLU A 115 15.88 8.00 0.58
CA GLU A 115 15.57 7.73 -0.83
C GLU A 115 14.22 7.03 -0.97
N PHE A 116 13.50 7.39 -2.02
CA PHE A 116 12.29 6.69 -2.40
C PHE A 116 12.63 5.42 -3.17
N ASP A 117 12.85 4.36 -2.42
CA ASP A 117 13.10 3.02 -2.92
C ASP A 117 12.44 2.00 -1.99
N LYS A 118 12.58 0.73 -2.30
CA LYS A 118 12.00 -0.36 -1.50
C LYS A 118 12.44 -0.31 -0.03
N HIS A 119 13.70 0.01 0.22
CA HIS A 119 14.26 0.09 1.58
C HIS A 119 13.69 1.30 2.34
N GLY A 120 13.68 2.47 1.73
CA GLY A 120 13.13 3.70 2.34
C GLY A 120 11.64 3.58 2.63
N VAL A 121 10.87 2.98 1.72
CA VAL A 121 9.43 2.75 1.93
C VAL A 121 9.20 1.73 3.03
N ALA A 122 9.99 0.66 3.10
CA ALA A 122 9.90 -0.33 4.17
C ALA A 122 10.18 0.28 5.55
N GLU A 123 11.17 1.15 5.64
CA GLU A 123 11.47 1.89 6.87
C GLU A 123 10.29 2.78 7.29
N LEU A 124 9.69 3.51 6.35
CA LEU A 124 8.51 4.33 6.63
C LEU A 124 7.34 3.49 7.15
N VAL A 125 7.04 2.38 6.50
CA VAL A 125 5.93 1.49 6.89
C VAL A 125 6.15 0.89 8.27
N ASP A 126 7.37 0.50 8.58
CA ASP A 126 7.71 -0.12 9.86
C ASP A 126 7.73 0.89 11.03
N THR A 127 8.33 2.04 10.81
CA THR A 127 8.56 3.03 11.89
C THR A 127 7.46 4.08 12.00
N LEU A 128 6.73 4.36 10.93
CA LEU A 128 5.68 5.38 10.90
C LEU A 128 4.45 4.88 10.13
N PRO A 129 3.79 3.81 10.62
CA PRO A 129 2.66 3.20 9.92
C PRO A 129 1.48 4.16 9.69
N ALA A 130 1.28 5.15 10.57
CA ALA A 130 0.24 6.15 10.39
C ALA A 130 0.45 6.99 9.13
N MET A 131 1.69 7.33 8.79
CA MET A 131 1.99 8.04 7.54
C MET A 131 1.78 7.13 6.32
N ALA A 132 2.18 5.88 6.40
CA ALA A 132 1.95 4.91 5.33
C ALA A 132 0.46 4.75 5.03
N ASP A 133 -0.38 4.65 6.06
CA ASP A 133 -1.83 4.58 5.92
C ASP A 133 -2.42 5.88 5.33
N ALA A 134 -1.93 7.03 5.78
CA ALA A 134 -2.35 8.33 5.26
C ALA A 134 -2.02 8.48 3.76
N ILE A 135 -0.86 8.02 3.32
CA ILE A 135 -0.47 8.01 1.89
C ILE A 135 -1.47 7.19 1.08
N LYS A 136 -1.80 5.99 1.52
CA LYS A 136 -2.74 5.11 0.82
C LYS A 136 -4.15 5.70 0.78
N ASP A 137 -4.63 6.22 1.90
CA ASP A 137 -5.97 6.79 2.01
C ASP A 137 -6.12 8.07 1.20
N ASP A 138 -5.14 8.97 1.25
CA ASP A 138 -5.13 10.21 0.48
C ASP A 138 -5.10 9.93 -1.02
N TYR A 139 -4.33 8.94 -1.47
CA TYR A 139 -4.31 8.53 -2.87
C TYR A 139 -5.68 8.02 -3.32
N ARG A 140 -6.24 7.10 -2.58
CA ARG A 140 -7.55 6.51 -2.88
C ARG A 140 -8.65 7.57 -2.95
N THR A 141 -8.67 8.48 -1.99
CA THR A 141 -9.63 9.59 -1.94
C THR A 141 -9.45 10.52 -3.13
N ALA A 142 -8.21 10.91 -3.43
CA ALA A 142 -7.92 11.80 -4.56
C ALA A 142 -8.40 11.22 -5.90
N ILE A 143 -8.11 9.96 -6.15
CA ILE A 143 -8.50 9.28 -7.40
C ILE A 143 -10.03 9.10 -7.47
N ASN A 144 -10.66 8.63 -6.41
CA ASN A 144 -12.10 8.36 -6.40
C ASN A 144 -12.95 9.63 -6.46
N GLU A 145 -12.51 10.71 -5.85
CA GLU A 145 -13.19 12.01 -5.91
C GLU A 145 -12.79 12.87 -7.11
N GLY A 146 -11.71 12.50 -7.80
CA GLY A 146 -11.18 13.28 -8.91
C GLY A 146 -10.55 14.62 -8.49
N ARG A 147 -10.11 14.72 -7.23
CA ARG A 147 -9.46 15.92 -6.66
C ARG A 147 -7.98 15.65 -6.43
N LEU A 148 -7.17 15.97 -7.42
CA LEU A 148 -5.73 15.66 -7.41
C LEU A 148 -4.88 16.78 -6.81
N GLY A 149 -5.42 17.98 -6.65
CA GLY A 149 -4.76 19.13 -6.04
C GLY A 149 -5.45 19.57 -4.76
N ASN A 150 -4.77 20.41 -4.02
CA ASN A 150 -5.31 21.02 -2.80
C ASN A 150 -6.38 22.06 -3.11
#